data_257f6e7031adf3660b991fdc7c81ec5a
#
_entry.id   257f6e7031adf3660b991fdc7c81ec5a
#
_cell.length_a   1.000
_cell.length_b   1.000
_cell.length_c   1.000
_cell.angle_alpha   90.00
_cell.angle_beta   90.00
_cell.angle_gamma   90.00
#
_symmetry.space_group_name_H-M   'P 1'
#
loop_
_entity.id
_entity.type
_entity.pdbx_description
1 polymer ?
#
loop_
_entity_poly.entity_id
_entity_poly.type
_entity_poly.pdbx_seq_one_letter_code
_entity_poly.pdbx_strand_id
1 'polypeptide(L)'
;EHQAIQLKLADMATRVEAARLLVEQAARKYDTGERCDLEAGMAKLFASETAVENSLDAMRIFGGYSYSVDFDVERYYRDSPLMCIGEGTNEMQRIIIARQLVERNPV
;
A
#
# COMPACT_ATOMS: atom_id res chain seq x y z
N GLU A 1 16.42 -12.71 -16.19
CA GLU A 1 17.67 -13.46 -16.19
C GLU A 1 18.54 -13.15 -14.97
N HIS A 2 18.38 -12.00 -14.35
CA HIS A 2 19.05 -11.70 -13.08
C HIS A 2 18.16 -12.14 -11.93
N GLN A 3 18.58 -13.17 -11.20
CA GLN A 3 17.78 -13.76 -10.12
C GLN A 3 17.36 -12.73 -9.07
N ALA A 4 18.26 -11.82 -8.68
CA ALA A 4 17.95 -10.79 -7.70
C ALA A 4 16.80 -9.87 -8.16
N ILE A 5 16.74 -9.57 -9.47
CA ILE A 5 15.66 -8.75 -10.04
C ILE A 5 14.35 -9.54 -10.07
N GLN A 6 14.42 -10.82 -10.42
CA GLN A 6 13.24 -11.70 -10.43
C GLN A 6 12.60 -11.78 -9.03
N LEU A 7 13.42 -11.92 -7.99
CA LEU A 7 12.93 -11.96 -6.60
C LEU A 7 12.23 -10.66 -6.23
N LYS A 8 12.81 -9.51 -6.59
CA LYS A 8 12.17 -8.21 -6.33
C LYS A 8 10.84 -8.07 -7.05
N LEU A 9 10.79 -8.45 -8.33
CA LEU A 9 9.54 -8.37 -9.10
C LEU A 9 8.45 -9.26 -8.51
N ALA A 10 8.81 -10.45 -8.04
CA ALA A 10 7.87 -11.36 -7.39
C ALA A 10 7.29 -10.74 -6.12
N ASP A 11 8.14 -10.17 -5.28
CA ASP A 11 7.70 -9.51 -4.05
C ASP A 11 6.82 -8.30 -4.34
N MET A 12 7.23 -7.47 -5.30
CA MET A 12 6.46 -6.30 -5.71
C MET A 12 5.08 -6.68 -6.23
N ALA A 13 5.01 -7.67 -7.10
CA ALA A 13 3.73 -8.14 -7.65
C ALA A 13 2.82 -8.71 -6.57
N THR A 14 3.38 -9.49 -5.63
CA THR A 14 2.61 -10.07 -4.52
C THR A 14 2.03 -8.99 -3.62
N ARG A 15 2.80 -7.96 -3.30
CA ARG A 15 2.33 -6.82 -2.49
C ARG A 15 1.21 -6.07 -3.19
N VAL A 16 1.34 -5.81 -4.49
CA VAL A 16 0.30 -5.12 -5.27
C VAL A 16 -0.98 -5.93 -5.29
N GLU A 17 -0.88 -7.23 -5.52
CA GLU A 17 -2.05 -8.11 -5.55
C GLU A 17 -2.76 -8.14 -4.18
N ALA A 18 -2.00 -8.23 -3.10
CA ALA A 18 -2.56 -8.19 -1.75
C ALA A 18 -3.26 -6.84 -1.48
N ALA A 19 -2.64 -5.73 -1.90
CA ALA A 19 -3.23 -4.40 -1.76
C ALA A 19 -4.54 -4.30 -2.55
N ARG A 20 -4.55 -4.81 -3.79
CA ARG A 20 -5.75 -4.80 -4.64
C ARG A 20 -6.89 -5.56 -3.99
N LEU A 21 -6.61 -6.73 -3.44
CA LEU A 21 -7.63 -7.56 -2.78
C LEU A 21 -8.21 -6.88 -1.53
N LEU A 22 -7.38 -6.21 -0.75
CA LEU A 22 -7.85 -5.45 0.42
C LEU A 22 -8.77 -4.29 0.00
N VAL A 23 -8.39 -3.56 -1.04
CA VAL A 23 -9.21 -2.46 -1.56
C VAL A 23 -10.55 -2.98 -2.09
N GLU A 24 -10.54 -4.07 -2.84
CA GLU A 24 -11.76 -4.69 -3.36
C GLU A 24 -12.69 -5.14 -2.23
N GLN A 25 -12.15 -5.73 -1.18
CA GLN A 25 -12.95 -6.15 -0.03
C GLN A 25 -13.64 -4.94 0.63
N ALA A 26 -12.89 -3.86 0.87
CA ALA A 26 -13.45 -2.64 1.46
C ALA A 26 -14.54 -2.05 0.56
N ALA A 27 -14.30 -2.00 -0.75
CA ALA A 27 -15.25 -1.47 -1.72
C ALA A 27 -16.56 -2.29 -1.74
N ARG A 28 -16.45 -3.62 -1.74
CA ARG A 28 -17.63 -4.50 -1.71
C ARG A 28 -18.47 -4.29 -0.46
N LYS A 29 -17.83 -4.17 0.70
CA LYS A 29 -18.53 -3.90 1.95
C LYS A 29 -19.23 -2.55 1.94
N TYR A 30 -18.55 -1.54 1.42
CA TYR A 30 -19.15 -0.20 1.28
C TYR A 30 -20.40 -0.26 0.39
N ASP A 31 -20.31 -0.95 -0.75
CA ASP A 31 -21.42 -1.05 -1.71
C ASP A 31 -22.64 -1.78 -1.13
N THR A 32 -22.45 -2.70 -0.19
CA THR A 32 -23.56 -3.42 0.48
C THR A 32 -24.12 -2.66 1.68
N GLY A 33 -23.59 -1.50 1.99
CA GLY A 33 -24.01 -0.71 3.14
C GLY A 33 -23.49 -1.20 4.48
N GLU A 34 -22.60 -2.20 4.47
CA GLU A 34 -21.97 -2.69 5.70
C GLU A 34 -20.93 -1.71 6.23
N ARG A 35 -20.72 -1.73 7.54
CA ARG A 35 -19.64 -0.95 8.14
C ARG A 35 -18.30 -1.48 7.70
N CYS A 36 -17.45 -0.63 7.13
CA CYS A 36 -16.19 -1.04 6.50
C CYS A 36 -14.96 -0.26 7.00
N ASP A 37 -15.05 0.39 8.16
CA ASP A 37 -13.94 1.19 8.72
C ASP A 37 -12.66 0.35 8.87
N LEU A 38 -12.80 -0.88 9.35
CA LEU A 38 -11.68 -1.81 9.52
C LEU A 38 -11.03 -2.13 8.18
N GLU A 39 -11.84 -2.55 7.23
CA GLU A 39 -11.37 -2.99 5.92
C GLU A 39 -10.78 -1.83 5.12
N ALA A 40 -11.42 -0.66 5.17
CA ALA A 40 -10.90 0.54 4.52
C ALA A 40 -9.58 1.00 5.14
N GLY A 41 -9.47 0.94 6.47
CA GLY A 41 -8.23 1.26 7.17
C GLY A 41 -7.09 0.31 6.79
N MET A 42 -7.36 -0.99 6.76
CA MET A 42 -6.37 -1.99 6.34
C MET A 42 -5.94 -1.79 4.89
N ALA A 43 -6.90 -1.51 3.99
CA ALA A 43 -6.62 -1.29 2.59
C ALA A 43 -5.72 -0.05 2.40
N LYS A 44 -6.06 1.05 3.03
CA LYS A 44 -5.28 2.29 2.93
C LYS A 44 -3.89 2.12 3.53
N LEU A 45 -3.79 1.52 4.70
CA LEU A 45 -2.51 1.27 5.37
C LEU A 45 -1.59 0.41 4.49
N PHE A 46 -2.08 -0.74 4.05
CA PHE A 46 -1.27 -1.69 3.30
C PHE A 46 -0.91 -1.16 1.91
N ALA A 47 -1.87 -0.59 1.19
CA ALA A 47 -1.64 -0.10 -0.17
C ALA A 47 -0.65 1.08 -0.19
N SER A 48 -0.75 2.01 0.74
CA SER A 48 0.16 3.16 0.80
C SER A 48 1.57 2.76 1.19
N GLU A 49 1.75 1.87 2.17
CA GLU A 49 3.06 1.35 2.54
C GLU A 49 3.66 0.54 1.38
N THR A 50 2.84 -0.24 0.68
CA THR A 50 3.24 -0.97 -0.52
C THR A 50 3.73 -0.03 -1.62
N ALA A 51 3.05 1.09 -1.83
CA ALA A 51 3.46 2.06 -2.84
C ALA A 51 4.87 2.61 -2.57
N VAL A 52 5.18 2.93 -1.32
CA VAL A 52 6.51 3.40 -0.93
C VAL A 52 7.56 2.30 -1.16
N GLU A 53 7.29 1.11 -0.67
CA GLU A 53 8.22 -0.01 -0.75
C GLU A 53 8.51 -0.42 -2.20
N ASN A 54 7.45 -0.53 -3.01
CA ASN A 54 7.58 -0.88 -4.43
C ASN A 54 8.26 0.23 -5.24
N SER A 55 8.01 1.49 -4.91
CA SER A 55 8.70 2.61 -5.56
C SER A 55 10.21 2.55 -5.30
N LEU A 56 10.61 2.23 -4.09
CA LEU A 56 12.02 2.09 -3.73
C LEU A 56 12.66 0.90 -4.45
N ASP A 57 11.97 -0.24 -4.49
CA ASP A 57 12.44 -1.41 -5.20
C ASP A 57 12.56 -1.15 -6.71
N ALA A 58 11.62 -0.39 -7.28
CA ALA A 58 11.68 0.03 -8.68
C ALA A 58 12.93 0.90 -8.93
N MET A 59 13.26 1.82 -8.03
CA MET A 59 14.49 2.61 -8.11
C MET A 59 15.73 1.71 -8.10
N ARG A 60 15.74 0.68 -7.26
CA ARG A 60 16.86 -0.28 -7.21
C ARG A 60 17.00 -1.06 -8.50
N ILE A 61 15.90 -1.41 -9.15
CA ILE A 61 15.90 -2.12 -10.43
C ILE A 61 16.43 -1.22 -11.55
N PHE A 62 16.01 0.03 -11.59
CA PHE A 62 16.45 1.01 -12.58
C PHE A 62 17.91 1.46 -12.35
N GLY A 63 18.39 1.34 -11.10
CA GLY A 63 19.76 1.75 -10.76
C GLY A 63 19.92 3.27 -10.93
N GLY A 64 21.06 3.67 -11.51
CA GLY A 64 21.37 5.09 -11.71
C GLY A 64 20.36 5.84 -12.55
N TYR A 65 19.65 5.18 -13.46
CA TYR A 65 18.60 5.79 -14.25
C TYR A 65 17.44 6.32 -13.39
N SER A 66 17.24 5.75 -12.21
CA SER A 66 16.17 6.19 -11.31
C SER A 66 16.39 7.61 -10.74
N TYR A 67 17.59 8.14 -10.85
CA TYR A 67 17.92 9.50 -10.42
C TYR A 67 17.57 10.56 -11.47
N SER A 68 17.15 10.15 -12.66
CA SER A 68 16.83 11.02 -13.78
C SER A 68 15.33 11.29 -13.86
N VAL A 69 14.95 12.53 -14.15
CA VAL A 69 13.56 12.91 -14.41
C VAL A 69 13.02 12.40 -15.75
N ASP A 70 13.88 11.81 -16.58
CA ASP A 70 13.47 11.20 -17.84
C ASP A 70 12.64 9.93 -17.63
N PHE A 71 12.69 9.33 -16.43
CA PHE A 71 11.92 8.15 -16.06
C PHE A 71 10.98 8.48 -14.91
N ASP A 72 9.77 7.95 -14.95
CA ASP A 72 8.73 8.22 -13.95
C ASP A 72 9.01 7.63 -12.57
N VAL A 73 9.96 6.70 -12.46
CA VAL A 73 10.28 5.98 -11.21
C VAL A 73 10.61 6.95 -10.07
N GLU A 74 11.39 8.01 -10.32
CA GLU A 74 11.75 8.99 -9.30
C GLU A 74 10.51 9.70 -8.77
N ARG A 75 9.53 9.98 -9.65
CA ARG A 75 8.29 10.64 -9.26
C ARG A 75 7.44 9.76 -8.38
N TYR A 76 7.31 8.48 -8.70
CA TYR A 76 6.56 7.54 -7.86
C TYR A 76 7.16 7.42 -6.47
N TYR A 77 8.48 7.35 -6.37
CA TYR A 77 9.15 7.33 -5.08
C TYR A 77 8.96 8.64 -4.31
N ARG A 78 9.05 9.78 -5.00
CA ARG A 78 8.89 11.11 -4.42
C ARG A 78 7.46 11.36 -3.94
N ASP A 79 6.46 10.87 -4.67
CA ASP A 79 5.05 11.11 -4.39
C ASP A 79 4.45 10.09 -3.41
N SER A 80 4.93 8.85 -3.41
CA SER A 80 4.28 7.76 -2.67
C SER A 80 4.21 8.00 -1.14
N PRO A 81 5.18 8.63 -0.47
CA PRO A 81 5.05 8.89 0.97
C PRO A 81 3.84 9.74 1.34
N LEU A 82 3.36 10.60 0.46
CA LEU A 82 2.15 11.38 0.69
C LEU A 82 0.94 10.48 0.93
N MET A 83 0.90 9.32 0.31
CA MET A 83 -0.20 8.35 0.48
C MET A 83 -0.26 7.80 1.91
N CYS A 84 0.87 7.79 2.62
CA CYS A 84 0.93 7.36 4.02
C CYS A 84 0.49 8.47 4.99
N ILE A 85 0.43 9.71 4.54
CA ILE A 85 0.15 10.89 5.36
C ILE A 85 -1.26 11.42 5.09
N GLY A 86 -1.67 11.49 3.83
CA GLY A 86 -2.95 12.05 3.41
C GLY A 86 -4.14 11.19 3.80
N GLU A 87 -5.31 11.84 3.94
CA GLU A 87 -6.59 11.18 4.26
C GLU A 87 -6.54 10.38 5.57
N GLY A 88 -5.93 10.97 6.59
CA GLY A 88 -5.63 10.30 7.84
C GLY A 88 -4.31 9.54 7.75
N THR A 89 -3.36 9.90 8.60
CA THR A 89 -2.04 9.25 8.59
C THR A 89 -2.17 7.74 8.82
N ASN A 90 -1.16 6.98 8.42
CA ASN A 90 -1.15 5.54 8.66
C ASN A 90 -1.13 5.20 10.16
N GLU A 91 -0.59 6.08 10.99
CA GLU A 91 -0.70 5.96 12.46
C GLU A 91 -2.17 6.03 12.89
N MET A 92 -2.94 6.98 12.35
CA MET A 92 -4.37 7.10 12.62
C MET A 92 -5.15 5.89 12.09
N GLN A 93 -4.78 5.36 10.92
CA GLN A 93 -5.41 4.15 10.39
C GLN A 93 -5.20 2.97 11.34
N ARG A 94 -4.00 2.83 11.90
CA ARG A 94 -3.70 1.78 12.88
C ARG A 94 -4.57 1.91 14.13
N ILE A 95 -4.79 3.12 14.60
CA ILE A 95 -5.68 3.37 15.77
C ILE A 95 -7.12 2.97 15.44
N ILE A 96 -7.62 3.35 14.26
CA ILE A 96 -8.97 2.99 13.79
C ILE A 96 -9.12 1.48 13.68
N ILE A 97 -8.14 0.82 13.07
CA ILE A 97 -8.12 -0.64 12.92
C ILE A 97 -8.19 -1.31 14.30
N ALA A 98 -7.33 -0.90 15.22
CA ALA A 98 -7.28 -1.49 16.56
C ALA A 98 -8.61 -1.31 17.29
N ARG A 99 -9.20 -0.12 17.22
CA ARG A 99 -10.49 0.18 17.82
C ARG A 99 -11.58 -0.72 17.25
N GLN A 100 -11.64 -0.86 15.95
CA GLN A 100 -12.64 -1.70 15.29
C GLN A 100 -12.48 -3.18 15.64
N LEU A 101 -11.25 -3.65 15.77
CA LEU A 101 -11.01 -5.03 16.19
C LEU A 101 -11.54 -5.29 17.59
N VAL A 102 -11.33 -4.38 18.51
CA VAL A 102 -11.83 -4.51 19.89
C VAL A 102 -13.38 -4.44 19.91
N GLU A 103 -13.96 -3.50 19.18
CA GLU A 103 -15.43 -3.34 19.12
C GLU A 103 -16.11 -4.57 18.52
N ARG A 104 -15.52 -5.17 17.48
CA ARG A 104 -16.11 -6.33 16.79
C ARG A 104 -15.87 -7.65 17.52
N ASN A 105 -14.95 -7.69 18.46
CA ASN A 105 -14.57 -8.90 19.19
C ASN A 105 -14.58 -8.62 20.70
N PRO A 106 -15.76 -8.31 21.30
CA PRO A 106 -15.83 -7.99 22.72
C PRO A 106 -15.47 -9.21 23.55
N VAL A 107 -14.75 -8.97 24.66
CA VAL A 107 -14.32 -10.00 25.60
C VAL A 107 -15.28 -10.09 26.78
#